data_349d75a75ed811247eb42e405c9952a1
#
_entry.id   349d75a75ed811247eb42e405c9952a1
#
_cell.length_a   1.000
_cell.length_b   1.000
_cell.length_c   1.000
_cell.angle_alpha   90.00
_cell.angle_beta   90.00
_cell.angle_gamma   90.00
#
_symmetry.space_group_name_H-M   'P 1'
#
loop_
_entity.id
_entity.type
_entity.pdbx_description
1 polymer ?
#
loop_
_entity_poly.entity_id
_entity_poly.type
_entity_poly.pdbx_seq_one_letter_code
_entity_poly.pdbx_strand_id
1 'polypeptide(L)'
;MPSKIKLLHRLSAMKISMMLTMLCFSSLNFLHAQQIDMLLKGGYVIDPKNKIDGQMDVAVTNGKILQVARDIPAKNAKKVIDVSGLYVTPGIIDMHVHVFNGTEVDAYIADGLTSLPPDGFTFRAGVTTVVDAGSSGWKNFRQFKKQTIDRAQTRILALLNIVGTGMVGRFEEQDVNDMNPQQTAHMIKKLFPDIIVGIKAAHYWGGFAQVDRAVEAANLANVPVMVDFGEHQPPNSIESLFMQHLRPGDIFTHTFSYGPTVRETVVDEGNKVKPFIFKAQKRGIIFDVGHGGGAFSWRQVMPSMQQGFQPDVISTDLHTESMNSGMKDMSNVMSKFLNMGMSLQDVIMRSTLNPASVIKRTDIGNLSVGAEADIAVFNLRKGNFGFLDTRKTKLKGTEKLEAELTIRAGKIVWDLNGISAPVWEEELKKK
;
A
#
# COMPACT_ATOMS: atom_id res chain seq x y z
N MET A 1 51.10 -55.12 -39.46
CA MET A 1 50.63 -53.70 -39.35
C MET A 1 49.41 -53.50 -38.44
N PRO A 2 49.41 -54.06 -37.21
CA PRO A 2 48.28 -53.69 -36.27
C PRO A 2 48.66 -52.82 -35.09
N SER A 3 49.90 -52.41 -34.88
CA SER A 3 50.34 -51.72 -33.68
C SER A 3 50.21 -50.19 -33.73
N LYS A 4 50.15 -49.56 -34.89
CA LYS A 4 50.05 -48.10 -35.04
C LYS A 4 48.62 -47.57 -34.82
N ILE A 5 47.60 -48.39 -35.08
CA ILE A 5 46.17 -47.92 -34.88
C ILE A 5 45.77 -47.88 -33.41
N LYS A 6 46.29 -48.80 -32.56
CA LYS A 6 46.00 -48.78 -31.11
C LYS A 6 46.64 -47.62 -30.38
N LEU A 7 47.76 -47.06 -30.85
CA LEU A 7 48.44 -45.93 -30.25
C LEU A 7 47.73 -44.62 -30.56
N LEU A 8 47.18 -44.46 -31.76
CA LEU A 8 46.41 -43.29 -32.17
C LEU A 8 45.07 -43.18 -31.41
N HIS A 9 44.39 -44.28 -31.12
CA HIS A 9 43.17 -44.27 -30.31
C HIS A 9 43.42 -43.98 -28.86
N ARG A 10 44.54 -44.39 -28.27
CA ARG A 10 44.90 -44.02 -26.88
C ARG A 10 45.26 -42.55 -26.72
N LEU A 11 45.95 -41.95 -27.67
CA LEU A 11 46.29 -40.52 -27.69
C LEU A 11 45.05 -39.61 -27.91
N SER A 12 44.11 -40.08 -28.74
CA SER A 12 42.84 -39.37 -28.95
C SER A 12 41.94 -39.42 -27.70
N ALA A 13 41.82 -40.57 -27.03
CA ALA A 13 41.04 -40.72 -25.81
C ALA A 13 41.63 -39.89 -24.63
N MET A 14 42.97 -39.80 -24.55
CA MET A 14 43.64 -39.01 -23.50
C MET A 14 43.51 -37.51 -23.73
N LYS A 15 43.49 -37.04 -25.00
CA LYS A 15 43.22 -35.62 -25.31
C LYS A 15 41.76 -35.23 -25.06
N ILE A 16 40.79 -36.10 -25.34
CA ILE A 16 39.38 -35.90 -25.08
C ILE A 16 39.14 -35.89 -23.55
N SER A 17 39.74 -36.79 -22.80
CA SER A 17 39.63 -36.82 -21.33
C SER A 17 40.22 -35.57 -20.65
N MET A 18 41.37 -35.10 -21.16
CA MET A 18 42.02 -33.89 -20.66
C MET A 18 41.25 -32.61 -21.02
N MET A 19 40.56 -32.60 -22.17
CA MET A 19 39.70 -31.48 -22.58
C MET A 19 38.39 -31.46 -21.83
N LEU A 20 37.80 -32.61 -21.49
CA LEU A 20 36.63 -32.69 -20.61
C LEU A 20 36.96 -32.29 -19.16
N THR A 21 38.15 -32.64 -18.64
CA THR A 21 38.57 -32.22 -17.30
C THR A 21 38.85 -30.70 -17.23
N MET A 22 39.36 -30.12 -18.32
CA MET A 22 39.55 -28.65 -18.41
C MET A 22 38.24 -27.88 -18.55
N LEU A 23 37.22 -28.45 -19.21
CA LEU A 23 35.86 -27.84 -19.28
C LEU A 23 35.10 -27.95 -17.94
N CYS A 24 35.35 -28.95 -17.09
CA CYS A 24 34.77 -29.05 -15.76
C CYS A 24 35.42 -28.09 -14.74
N PHE A 25 36.64 -27.61 -14.99
CA PHE A 25 37.30 -26.61 -14.09
C PHE A 25 37.00 -25.16 -14.46
N SER A 26 36.46 -24.91 -15.66
CA SER A 26 36.08 -23.52 -16.06
C SER A 26 34.68 -23.09 -15.65
N SER A 27 33.91 -23.96 -15.01
CA SER A 27 32.61 -23.62 -14.40
C SER A 27 32.65 -23.49 -12.89
N LEU A 28 33.81 -23.22 -12.30
CA LEU A 28 33.89 -22.51 -11.03
C LEU A 28 33.45 -21.06 -11.31
N ASN A 29 32.15 -20.90 -11.46
CA ASN A 29 31.53 -19.62 -11.22
C ASN A 29 32.03 -19.16 -9.86
N PHE A 30 32.95 -18.19 -9.85
CA PHE A 30 33.14 -17.33 -8.71
C PHE A 30 31.74 -16.81 -8.42
N LEU A 31 31.03 -17.43 -7.48
CA LEU A 31 30.00 -16.75 -6.74
C LEU A 31 30.68 -15.53 -6.12
N HIS A 32 30.81 -14.47 -6.90
CA HIS A 32 31.07 -13.16 -6.31
C HIS A 32 29.96 -13.02 -5.29
N ALA A 33 30.31 -13.10 -4.02
CA ALA A 33 29.37 -12.82 -2.95
C ALA A 33 28.75 -11.47 -3.31
N GLN A 34 27.48 -11.49 -3.68
CA GLN A 34 26.79 -10.29 -4.16
C GLN A 34 26.94 -9.25 -3.06
N GLN A 35 27.59 -8.14 -3.38
CA GLN A 35 27.90 -7.11 -2.39
C GLN A 35 26.60 -6.54 -1.85
N ILE A 36 26.46 -6.51 -0.54
CA ILE A 36 25.30 -5.91 0.13
C ILE A 36 25.50 -4.40 0.14
N ASP A 37 24.58 -3.65 -0.48
CA ASP A 37 24.64 -2.18 -0.46
C ASP A 37 24.21 -1.64 0.90
N MET A 38 23.17 -2.25 1.50
CA MET A 38 22.63 -1.87 2.81
C MET A 38 22.20 -3.10 3.58
N LEU A 39 22.54 -3.15 4.85
CA LEU A 39 22.12 -4.17 5.80
C LEU A 39 21.40 -3.52 6.99
N LEU A 40 20.12 -3.83 7.15
CA LEU A 40 19.37 -3.55 8.37
C LEU A 40 19.64 -4.69 9.36
N LYS A 41 20.31 -4.38 10.47
CA LYS A 41 20.83 -5.38 11.40
C LYS A 41 20.02 -5.39 12.70
N GLY A 42 19.61 -6.59 13.14
CA GLY A 42 19.08 -6.84 14.48
C GLY A 42 17.63 -6.42 14.71
N GLY A 43 16.83 -6.15 13.65
CA GLY A 43 15.44 -5.75 13.77
C GLY A 43 14.49 -6.91 14.02
N TYR A 44 13.28 -6.60 14.50
CA TYR A 44 12.16 -7.54 14.53
C TYR A 44 11.37 -7.43 13.22
N VAL A 45 11.51 -8.41 12.33
CA VAL A 45 10.90 -8.39 11.00
C VAL A 45 9.48 -8.95 11.08
N ILE A 46 8.51 -8.18 10.53
CA ILE A 46 7.14 -8.62 10.31
C ILE A 46 6.85 -8.56 8.81
N ASP A 47 6.82 -9.72 8.15
CA ASP A 47 6.47 -9.85 6.73
C ASP A 47 5.39 -10.91 6.55
N PRO A 48 4.11 -10.52 6.49
CA PRO A 48 2.99 -11.44 6.45
C PRO A 48 3.00 -12.36 5.22
N LYS A 49 3.45 -11.87 4.05
CA LYS A 49 3.51 -12.68 2.83
C LYS A 49 4.47 -13.86 2.96
N ASN A 50 5.62 -13.64 3.57
CA ASN A 50 6.65 -14.65 3.75
C ASN A 50 6.54 -15.37 5.11
N LYS A 51 5.50 -15.07 5.89
CA LYS A 51 5.24 -15.64 7.24
C LYS A 51 6.43 -15.44 8.19
N ILE A 52 7.10 -14.28 8.07
CA ILE A 52 8.20 -13.90 8.95
C ILE A 52 7.62 -13.06 10.09
N ASP A 53 7.93 -13.45 11.31
CA ASP A 53 7.56 -12.78 12.55
C ASP A 53 8.65 -13.07 13.59
N GLY A 54 9.71 -12.27 13.61
CA GLY A 54 10.84 -12.52 14.49
C GLY A 54 12.10 -11.73 14.18
N GLN A 55 13.11 -11.93 15.01
CA GLN A 55 14.42 -11.27 14.89
C GLN A 55 15.14 -11.73 13.64
N MET A 56 15.39 -10.81 12.71
CA MET A 56 16.04 -11.04 11.41
C MET A 56 16.83 -9.80 10.99
N ASP A 57 17.75 -10.02 10.06
CA ASP A 57 18.43 -8.98 9.30
C ASP A 57 17.82 -8.89 7.89
N VAL A 58 17.87 -7.71 7.29
CA VAL A 58 17.41 -7.48 5.91
C VAL A 58 18.57 -6.91 5.09
N ALA A 59 19.02 -7.65 4.09
CA ALA A 59 20.06 -7.23 3.15
C ALA A 59 19.43 -6.71 1.85
N VAL A 60 19.95 -5.58 1.40
CA VAL A 60 19.50 -4.89 0.16
C VAL A 60 20.70 -4.74 -0.77
N THR A 61 20.47 -5.00 -2.06
CA THR A 61 21.44 -4.75 -3.14
C THR A 61 20.73 -4.28 -4.40
N ASN A 62 21.30 -3.31 -5.11
CA ASN A 62 20.74 -2.76 -6.35
C ASN A 62 19.24 -2.40 -6.24
N GLY A 63 18.84 -1.84 -5.09
CA GLY A 63 17.46 -1.43 -4.83
C GLY A 63 16.47 -2.57 -4.58
N LYS A 64 16.94 -3.82 -4.40
CA LYS A 64 16.11 -5.01 -4.20
C LYS A 64 16.49 -5.72 -2.91
N ILE A 65 15.52 -6.47 -2.36
CA ILE A 65 15.76 -7.38 -1.25
C ILE A 65 16.68 -8.50 -1.74
N LEU A 66 17.84 -8.62 -1.14
CA LEU A 66 18.79 -9.69 -1.40
C LEU A 66 18.49 -10.91 -0.51
N GLN A 67 18.27 -10.66 0.77
CA GLN A 67 18.07 -11.72 1.75
C GLN A 67 17.37 -11.18 3.00
N VAL A 68 16.53 -12.01 3.62
CA VAL A 68 16.01 -11.83 4.97
C VAL A 68 16.41 -13.08 5.77
N ALA A 69 17.30 -12.95 6.73
CA ALA A 69 17.82 -14.08 7.49
C ALA A 69 18.38 -13.63 8.85
N ARG A 70 18.64 -14.59 9.73
CA ARG A 70 19.38 -14.32 10.98
C ARG A 70 20.87 -14.18 10.68
N ASP A 71 21.54 -13.30 11.41
CA ASP A 71 22.99 -13.19 11.48
C ASP A 71 23.73 -13.01 10.13
N ILE A 72 23.19 -12.12 9.28
CA ILE A 72 23.90 -11.74 8.05
C ILE A 72 25.21 -11.01 8.42
N PRO A 73 26.39 -11.47 7.93
CA PRO A 73 27.67 -10.87 8.32
C PRO A 73 27.79 -9.40 7.86
N ALA A 74 27.94 -8.50 8.81
CA ALA A 74 28.06 -7.06 8.58
C ALA A 74 29.25 -6.68 7.66
N LYS A 75 30.36 -7.44 7.71
CA LYS A 75 31.55 -7.23 6.87
C LYS A 75 31.29 -7.29 5.36
N ASN A 76 30.17 -7.87 4.96
CA ASN A 76 29.79 -8.00 3.56
C ASN A 76 28.98 -6.81 3.04
N ALA A 77 28.63 -5.86 3.92
CA ALA A 77 27.79 -4.72 3.58
C ALA A 77 28.58 -3.42 3.49
N LYS A 78 28.27 -2.59 2.50
CA LYS A 78 28.84 -1.23 2.37
C LYS A 78 28.31 -0.32 3.49
N LYS A 79 27.05 -0.48 3.85
CA LYS A 79 26.37 0.28 4.91
C LYS A 79 25.61 -0.68 5.81
N VAL A 80 25.83 -0.55 7.11
CA VAL A 80 25.10 -1.27 8.15
C VAL A 80 24.31 -0.27 8.95
N ILE A 81 23.04 -0.54 9.17
CA ILE A 81 22.12 0.27 9.97
C ILE A 81 21.63 -0.62 11.10
N ASP A 82 21.93 -0.23 12.34
CA ASP A 82 21.41 -0.91 13.51
C ASP A 82 19.94 -0.52 13.72
N VAL A 83 19.07 -1.52 13.63
CA VAL A 83 17.63 -1.39 13.84
C VAL A 83 17.18 -2.27 15.01
N SER A 84 18.08 -2.56 15.93
CA SER A 84 17.80 -3.33 17.15
C SER A 84 16.73 -2.63 17.99
N GLY A 85 15.73 -3.41 18.44
CA GLY A 85 14.60 -2.88 19.19
C GLY A 85 13.51 -2.23 18.34
N LEU A 86 13.67 -2.16 17.02
CA LEU A 86 12.73 -1.62 16.07
C LEU A 86 12.04 -2.74 15.27
N TYR A 87 10.87 -2.44 14.72
CA TYR A 87 10.11 -3.33 13.85
C TYR A 87 10.41 -3.00 12.39
N VAL A 88 10.84 -4.00 11.63
CA VAL A 88 11.12 -3.88 10.20
C VAL A 88 9.99 -4.55 9.42
N THR A 89 9.35 -3.81 8.54
CA THR A 89 8.18 -4.28 7.75
C THR A 89 8.40 -4.00 6.27
N PRO A 90 7.63 -4.63 5.37
CA PRO A 90 7.48 -4.08 4.03
C PRO A 90 7.04 -2.62 4.10
N GLY A 91 7.41 -1.84 3.09
CA GLY A 91 6.90 -0.49 2.94
C GLY A 91 5.37 -0.47 2.94
N ILE A 92 4.81 0.45 3.71
CA ILE A 92 3.36 0.57 3.89
C ILE A 92 2.69 0.99 2.58
N ILE A 93 1.53 0.43 2.31
CA ILE A 93 0.65 0.76 1.18
C ILE A 93 -0.58 1.47 1.71
N ASP A 94 -0.72 2.75 1.42
CA ASP A 94 -1.95 3.49 1.69
C ASP A 94 -2.83 3.49 0.44
N MET A 95 -3.88 2.66 0.46
CA MET A 95 -4.68 2.47 -0.75
C MET A 95 -5.83 3.46 -0.93
N HIS A 96 -5.88 4.51 -0.12
CA HIS A 96 -6.86 5.56 -0.25
C HIS A 96 -6.22 6.92 0.06
N VAL A 97 -5.79 7.61 -0.98
CA VAL A 97 -5.23 8.96 -0.90
C VAL A 97 -5.71 9.83 -2.05
N HIS A 98 -5.50 11.13 -1.96
CA HIS A 98 -5.76 12.10 -3.02
C HIS A 98 -4.50 12.94 -3.25
N VAL A 99 -3.77 12.61 -4.34
CA VAL A 99 -2.45 13.17 -4.63
C VAL A 99 -2.33 13.82 -6.02
N PHE A 100 -3.43 13.98 -6.73
CA PHE A 100 -3.48 14.80 -7.93
C PHE A 100 -3.44 16.28 -7.53
N ASN A 101 -2.33 16.70 -6.97
CA ASN A 101 -2.09 18.06 -6.52
C ASN A 101 -1.87 19.01 -7.70
N GLY A 102 -2.50 20.17 -7.65
CA GLY A 102 -2.45 21.20 -8.68
C GLY A 102 -2.72 22.58 -8.13
N THR A 103 -3.04 23.52 -9.01
CA THR A 103 -3.26 24.92 -8.70
C THR A 103 -4.60 25.46 -9.21
N GLU A 104 -5.45 24.60 -9.74
CA GLU A 104 -6.79 25.00 -10.19
C GLU A 104 -7.67 25.39 -9.00
N VAL A 105 -8.04 26.66 -8.94
CA VAL A 105 -8.70 27.26 -7.76
C VAL A 105 -10.10 26.69 -7.55
N ASP A 106 -10.81 26.40 -8.63
CA ASP A 106 -12.20 25.90 -8.58
C ASP A 106 -12.27 24.36 -8.55
N ALA A 107 -11.12 23.67 -8.64
CA ALA A 107 -11.06 22.23 -8.60
C ALA A 107 -10.96 21.72 -7.15
N TYR A 108 -11.75 20.70 -6.82
CA TYR A 108 -11.79 20.13 -5.45
C TYR A 108 -10.54 19.31 -5.13
N ILE A 109 -10.43 18.11 -5.70
CA ILE A 109 -9.31 17.19 -5.46
C ILE A 109 -8.50 16.95 -6.74
N ALA A 110 -9.17 16.86 -7.89
CA ALA A 110 -8.51 16.70 -9.17
C ALA A 110 -7.83 18.00 -9.60
N ASP A 111 -6.51 18.03 -9.63
CA ASP A 111 -5.70 19.22 -9.90
C ASP A 111 -5.89 20.36 -8.88
N GLY A 112 -6.54 20.07 -7.77
CA GLY A 112 -6.94 21.05 -6.76
C GLY A 112 -5.94 21.22 -5.62
N LEU A 113 -6.17 22.26 -4.82
CA LEU A 113 -5.33 22.62 -3.67
C LEU A 113 -5.59 21.73 -2.44
N THR A 114 -6.70 21.00 -2.42
CA THR A 114 -7.02 20.07 -1.31
C THR A 114 -6.29 18.74 -1.43
N SER A 115 -5.81 18.37 -2.60
CA SER A 115 -4.86 17.27 -2.80
C SER A 115 -3.47 17.63 -2.30
N LEU A 116 -2.64 16.62 -2.05
CA LEU A 116 -1.31 16.80 -1.49
C LEU A 116 -0.21 16.23 -2.40
N PRO A 117 0.96 16.88 -2.51
CA PRO A 117 2.14 16.25 -3.07
C PRO A 117 2.58 15.12 -2.13
N PRO A 118 2.70 13.86 -2.61
CA PRO A 118 2.81 12.70 -1.72
C PRO A 118 4.10 12.69 -0.90
N ASP A 119 5.24 12.98 -1.49
CA ASP A 119 6.57 12.80 -0.88
C ASP A 119 6.75 13.56 0.44
N GLY A 120 6.05 14.67 0.62
CA GLY A 120 6.08 15.45 1.85
C GLY A 120 5.36 14.80 3.04
N PHE A 121 4.51 13.80 2.80
CA PHE A 121 3.60 13.28 3.81
C PHE A 121 3.65 11.75 3.98
N THR A 122 4.06 11.02 2.95
CA THR A 122 4.07 9.57 2.92
C THR A 122 5.24 8.97 3.70
N PHE A 123 6.46 9.40 3.39
CA PHE A 123 7.67 8.77 3.92
C PHE A 123 7.81 8.87 5.43
N ARG A 124 7.39 9.98 6.03
CA ARG A 124 7.37 10.17 7.50
C ARG A 124 6.45 9.21 8.26
N ALA A 125 5.57 8.51 7.53
CA ALA A 125 4.64 7.53 8.07
C ALA A 125 4.97 6.09 7.64
N GLY A 126 6.14 5.84 7.03
CA GLY A 126 6.53 4.52 6.54
C GLY A 126 5.87 4.11 5.21
N VAL A 127 5.11 5.02 4.58
CA VAL A 127 4.37 4.74 3.34
C VAL A 127 5.30 4.88 2.14
N THR A 128 5.46 3.82 1.37
CA THR A 128 6.27 3.80 0.14
C THR A 128 5.44 3.75 -1.13
N THR A 129 4.18 3.31 -1.00
CA THR A 129 3.23 3.20 -2.10
C THR A 129 1.89 3.79 -1.67
N VAL A 130 1.30 4.57 -2.56
CA VAL A 130 -0.06 5.09 -2.41
C VAL A 130 -0.92 4.69 -3.60
N VAL A 131 -2.23 4.59 -3.36
CA VAL A 131 -3.21 4.44 -4.42
C VAL A 131 -4.14 5.65 -4.40
N ASP A 132 -4.04 6.49 -5.42
CA ASP A 132 -4.94 7.63 -5.57
C ASP A 132 -6.37 7.13 -5.82
N ALA A 133 -7.29 7.56 -4.98
CA ALA A 133 -8.64 7.02 -4.94
C ALA A 133 -9.61 7.80 -5.84
N GLY A 134 -9.22 7.96 -7.10
CA GLY A 134 -10.10 8.50 -8.13
C GLY A 134 -10.09 10.02 -8.23
N SER A 135 -9.01 10.68 -7.82
CA SER A 135 -8.86 12.11 -8.08
C SER A 135 -8.99 12.40 -9.58
N SER A 136 -8.42 11.56 -10.45
CA SER A 136 -8.54 11.72 -11.91
C SER A 136 -9.49 10.69 -12.54
N GLY A 137 -10.09 11.10 -13.66
CA GLY A 137 -10.83 10.23 -14.57
C GLY A 137 -10.11 10.04 -15.91
N TRP A 138 -10.78 9.42 -16.89
CA TRP A 138 -10.17 9.10 -18.19
C TRP A 138 -9.79 10.33 -19.03
N LYS A 139 -10.39 11.50 -18.79
CA LYS A 139 -10.09 12.76 -19.50
C LYS A 139 -8.77 13.40 -19.06
N ASN A 140 -8.46 13.36 -17.76
CA ASN A 140 -7.33 14.11 -17.17
C ASN A 140 -6.23 13.24 -16.55
N PHE A 141 -6.30 11.90 -16.64
CA PHE A 141 -5.29 11.00 -16.10
C PHE A 141 -3.88 11.26 -16.66
N ARG A 142 -3.77 11.62 -17.96
CA ARG A 142 -2.46 11.95 -18.56
C ARG A 142 -1.83 13.18 -17.90
N GLN A 143 -2.65 14.16 -17.51
CA GLN A 143 -2.21 15.33 -16.77
C GLN A 143 -1.72 14.91 -15.38
N PHE A 144 -2.53 14.15 -14.63
CA PHE A 144 -2.14 13.61 -13.33
C PHE A 144 -0.82 12.83 -13.39
N LYS A 145 -0.68 11.96 -14.39
CA LYS A 145 0.58 11.22 -14.59
C LYS A 145 1.76 12.15 -14.77
N LYS A 146 1.69 13.09 -15.70
CA LYS A 146 2.79 14.03 -15.99
C LYS A 146 3.10 14.97 -14.82
N GLN A 147 2.06 15.41 -14.12
CA GLN A 147 2.15 16.45 -13.11
C GLN A 147 2.65 15.90 -11.77
N THR A 148 2.21 14.70 -11.39
CA THR A 148 2.48 14.13 -10.06
C THR A 148 3.17 12.78 -10.14
N ILE A 149 2.59 11.79 -10.87
CA ILE A 149 3.08 10.40 -10.82
C ILE A 149 4.53 10.28 -11.29
N ASP A 150 4.86 10.92 -12.42
CA ASP A 150 6.21 10.85 -13.01
C ASP A 150 7.27 11.66 -12.23
N ARG A 151 6.87 12.44 -11.23
CA ARG A 151 7.75 13.29 -10.44
C ARG A 151 7.96 12.84 -9.01
N ALA A 152 7.04 12.06 -8.48
CA ALA A 152 7.09 11.59 -7.11
C ALA A 152 8.11 10.46 -6.93
N GLN A 153 8.79 10.44 -5.77
CA GLN A 153 9.58 9.30 -5.32
C GLN A 153 8.69 8.21 -4.71
N THR A 154 7.58 8.61 -4.09
CA THR A 154 6.51 7.69 -3.66
C THR A 154 5.95 6.96 -4.89
N ARG A 155 5.80 5.62 -4.80
CA ARG A 155 5.09 4.89 -5.85
C ARG A 155 3.62 5.29 -5.81
N ILE A 156 3.11 5.81 -6.93
CA ILE A 156 1.70 6.16 -7.07
C ILE A 156 1.04 5.20 -8.03
N LEU A 157 0.06 4.47 -7.54
CA LEU A 157 -0.93 3.75 -8.31
C LEU A 157 -2.25 4.51 -8.26
N ALA A 158 -3.23 4.15 -9.09
CA ALA A 158 -4.49 4.87 -9.12
C ALA A 158 -5.69 3.95 -9.32
N LEU A 159 -6.79 4.28 -8.66
CA LEU A 159 -8.13 3.90 -9.06
C LEU A 159 -8.65 5.00 -9.98
N LEU A 160 -8.98 4.66 -11.22
CA LEU A 160 -9.49 5.67 -12.15
C LEU A 160 -10.96 5.98 -11.84
N ASN A 161 -11.32 7.24 -11.67
CA ASN A 161 -12.72 7.58 -11.47
C ASN A 161 -13.54 7.21 -12.72
N ILE A 162 -14.73 6.63 -12.51
CA ILE A 162 -15.64 6.32 -13.61
C ILE A 162 -16.14 7.61 -14.31
N VAL A 163 -16.23 8.73 -13.58
CA VAL A 163 -16.47 10.06 -14.12
C VAL A 163 -15.23 10.54 -14.85
N GLY A 164 -15.37 11.00 -16.09
CA GLY A 164 -14.26 11.30 -16.96
C GLY A 164 -13.32 12.40 -16.48
N THR A 165 -13.81 13.37 -15.73
CA THR A 165 -13.04 14.46 -15.14
C THR A 165 -12.50 14.14 -13.74
N GLY A 166 -12.90 13.01 -13.14
CA GLY A 166 -12.56 12.69 -11.77
C GLY A 166 -13.26 13.59 -10.76
N MET A 167 -12.62 13.83 -9.61
CA MET A 167 -13.19 14.60 -8.49
C MET A 167 -12.88 16.09 -8.64
N VAL A 168 -13.27 16.69 -9.76
CA VAL A 168 -13.14 18.14 -9.99
C VAL A 168 -14.10 18.91 -9.09
N GLY A 169 -15.35 18.42 -8.96
CA GLY A 169 -16.38 19.05 -8.14
C GLY A 169 -17.63 18.19 -8.03
N ARG A 170 -18.49 18.52 -7.08
CA ARG A 170 -19.67 17.69 -6.75
C ARG A 170 -20.70 17.61 -7.89
N PHE A 171 -20.82 18.65 -8.71
CA PHE A 171 -21.80 18.69 -9.80
C PHE A 171 -21.32 17.87 -11.00
N GLU A 172 -20.05 17.91 -11.31
CA GLU A 172 -19.42 17.16 -12.39
C GLU A 172 -19.54 15.65 -12.15
N GLU A 173 -19.50 15.23 -10.90
CA GLU A 173 -19.64 13.82 -10.49
C GLU A 173 -21.09 13.29 -10.65
N GLN A 174 -22.06 14.13 -11.01
CA GLN A 174 -23.47 13.74 -11.25
C GLN A 174 -23.76 13.43 -12.72
N ASP A 175 -22.87 13.75 -13.66
CA ASP A 175 -23.11 13.52 -15.09
C ASP A 175 -22.89 12.05 -15.47
N VAL A 176 -23.99 11.30 -15.54
CA VAL A 176 -23.99 9.88 -15.96
C VAL A 176 -23.45 9.70 -17.38
N ASN A 177 -23.59 10.70 -18.26
CA ASN A 177 -23.10 10.61 -19.64
C ASN A 177 -21.56 10.68 -19.71
N ASP A 178 -20.92 11.26 -18.69
CA ASP A 178 -19.46 11.28 -18.55
C ASP A 178 -18.89 9.98 -17.96
N MET A 179 -19.72 9.12 -17.40
CA MET A 179 -19.35 7.82 -16.85
C MET A 179 -19.26 6.77 -17.98
N ASN A 180 -18.10 6.68 -18.63
CA ASN A 180 -17.93 5.84 -19.82
C ASN A 180 -17.13 4.55 -19.51
N PRO A 181 -17.78 3.37 -19.41
CA PRO A 181 -17.11 2.12 -19.09
C PRO A 181 -16.04 1.70 -20.10
N GLN A 182 -16.29 1.93 -21.40
CA GLN A 182 -15.39 1.51 -22.47
C GLN A 182 -14.11 2.34 -22.47
N GLN A 183 -14.21 3.68 -22.31
CA GLN A 183 -13.06 4.56 -22.21
C GLN A 183 -12.26 4.29 -20.95
N THR A 184 -12.92 4.11 -19.81
CA THR A 184 -12.29 3.75 -18.54
C THR A 184 -11.51 2.43 -18.68
N ALA A 185 -12.13 1.38 -19.22
CA ALA A 185 -11.47 0.09 -19.43
C ALA A 185 -10.31 0.19 -20.45
N HIS A 186 -10.44 1.03 -21.49
CA HIS A 186 -9.36 1.27 -22.45
C HIS A 186 -8.13 1.91 -21.79
N MET A 187 -8.34 2.92 -20.93
CA MET A 187 -7.27 3.56 -20.16
C MET A 187 -6.49 2.53 -19.33
N ILE A 188 -7.20 1.65 -18.63
CA ILE A 188 -6.63 0.63 -17.76
C ILE A 188 -5.84 -0.41 -18.57
N LYS A 189 -6.50 -1.03 -19.57
CA LYS A 189 -5.92 -2.19 -20.26
C LYS A 189 -4.86 -1.87 -21.30
N LYS A 190 -4.96 -0.69 -21.94
CA LYS A 190 -4.16 -0.36 -23.11
C LYS A 190 -3.16 0.75 -22.88
N LEU A 191 -3.52 1.74 -22.08
CA LEU A 191 -2.69 2.93 -21.95
C LEU A 191 -1.84 2.93 -20.68
N PHE A 192 -2.38 2.47 -19.54
CA PHE A 192 -1.71 2.56 -18.25
C PHE A 192 -1.90 1.29 -17.38
N PRO A 193 -1.66 0.09 -17.91
CA PRO A 193 -1.93 -1.18 -17.20
C PRO A 193 -1.09 -1.36 -15.93
N ASP A 194 0.07 -0.72 -15.84
CA ASP A 194 0.98 -0.85 -14.70
C ASP A 194 0.68 0.17 -13.58
N ILE A 195 -0.16 1.17 -13.85
CA ILE A 195 -0.43 2.29 -12.94
C ILE A 195 -1.88 2.26 -12.45
N ILE A 196 -2.85 2.05 -13.34
CA ILE A 196 -4.27 2.03 -12.96
C ILE A 196 -4.65 0.62 -12.53
N VAL A 197 -4.96 0.47 -11.23
CA VAL A 197 -5.16 -0.83 -10.58
C VAL A 197 -6.61 -1.10 -10.18
N GLY A 198 -7.52 -0.17 -10.47
CA GLY A 198 -8.94 -0.29 -10.16
C GLY A 198 -9.73 0.91 -10.63
N ILE A 199 -10.99 0.98 -10.21
CA ILE A 199 -11.92 2.05 -10.55
C ILE A 199 -12.51 2.62 -9.27
N LYS A 200 -12.75 3.93 -9.24
CA LYS A 200 -13.46 4.63 -8.16
C LYS A 200 -14.85 5.05 -8.64
N ALA A 201 -15.85 4.80 -7.80
CA ALA A 201 -17.18 5.37 -7.86
C ALA A 201 -17.46 6.12 -6.55
N ALA A 202 -17.76 7.41 -6.61
CA ALA A 202 -17.93 8.25 -5.44
C ALA A 202 -18.91 9.39 -5.66
N HIS A 203 -19.55 9.83 -4.58
CA HIS A 203 -20.35 11.07 -4.43
C HIS A 203 -21.57 11.21 -5.37
N TYR A 204 -22.00 10.15 -6.06
CA TYR A 204 -23.17 10.20 -6.92
C TYR A 204 -24.47 10.09 -6.12
N TRP A 205 -25.45 10.97 -6.41
CA TRP A 205 -26.71 11.04 -5.69
C TRP A 205 -27.85 10.23 -6.34
N GLY A 206 -27.66 9.81 -7.58
CA GLY A 206 -28.70 9.16 -8.39
C GLY A 206 -28.84 7.65 -8.19
N GLY A 207 -28.45 7.10 -7.04
CA GLY A 207 -28.56 5.67 -6.75
C GLY A 207 -27.37 4.86 -7.27
N PHE A 208 -27.63 3.69 -7.88
CA PHE A 208 -26.58 2.74 -8.25
C PHE A 208 -25.99 2.93 -9.66
N ALA A 209 -26.50 3.87 -10.45
CA ALA A 209 -26.07 4.01 -11.85
C ALA A 209 -24.55 4.20 -12.02
N GLN A 210 -23.91 4.99 -11.15
CA GLN A 210 -22.46 5.17 -11.15
C GLN A 210 -21.74 3.86 -10.83
N VAL A 211 -22.19 3.15 -9.81
CA VAL A 211 -21.62 1.87 -9.37
C VAL A 211 -21.74 0.83 -10.48
N ASP A 212 -22.90 0.71 -11.12
CA ASP A 212 -23.13 -0.26 -12.19
C ASP A 212 -22.23 0.01 -13.40
N ARG A 213 -22.03 1.27 -13.78
CA ARG A 213 -21.09 1.64 -14.84
C ARG A 213 -19.63 1.37 -14.45
N ALA A 214 -19.27 1.61 -13.19
CA ALA A 214 -17.94 1.28 -12.69
C ALA A 214 -17.71 -0.25 -12.69
N VAL A 215 -18.70 -1.03 -12.30
CA VAL A 215 -18.64 -2.50 -12.33
C VAL A 215 -18.57 -3.02 -13.77
N GLU A 216 -19.31 -2.42 -14.72
CA GLU A 216 -19.18 -2.73 -16.14
C GLU A 216 -17.76 -2.53 -16.64
N ALA A 217 -17.18 -1.35 -16.39
CA ALA A 217 -15.80 -1.04 -16.75
C ALA A 217 -14.80 -1.99 -16.10
N ALA A 218 -15.03 -2.32 -14.83
CA ALA A 218 -14.17 -3.22 -14.05
C ALA A 218 -14.23 -4.67 -14.56
N ASN A 219 -15.39 -5.13 -15.04
CA ASN A 219 -15.52 -6.42 -15.71
C ASN A 219 -14.72 -6.44 -17.02
N LEU A 220 -14.79 -5.37 -17.81
CA LEU A 220 -14.00 -5.24 -19.04
C LEU A 220 -12.49 -5.22 -18.77
N ALA A 221 -12.07 -4.62 -17.66
CA ALA A 221 -10.65 -4.42 -17.32
C ALA A 221 -10.08 -5.46 -16.36
N ASN A 222 -10.90 -6.32 -15.76
CA ASN A 222 -10.52 -7.30 -14.73
C ASN A 222 -9.82 -6.67 -13.51
N VAL A 223 -10.39 -5.58 -12.99
CA VAL A 223 -9.90 -4.84 -11.82
C VAL A 223 -11.01 -4.68 -10.77
N PRO A 224 -10.70 -4.35 -9.50
CA PRO A 224 -11.71 -4.05 -8.49
C PRO A 224 -12.33 -2.66 -8.70
N VAL A 225 -13.48 -2.45 -8.09
CA VAL A 225 -14.12 -1.14 -7.90
C VAL A 225 -14.02 -0.76 -6.42
N MET A 226 -13.63 0.47 -6.12
CA MET A 226 -13.80 1.06 -4.80
C MET A 226 -15.00 2.00 -4.83
N VAL A 227 -15.94 1.76 -3.92
CA VAL A 227 -17.15 2.57 -3.81
C VAL A 227 -17.14 3.37 -2.52
N ASP A 228 -17.22 4.69 -2.69
CA ASP A 228 -17.66 5.62 -1.66
C ASP A 228 -19.14 5.93 -1.95
N PHE A 229 -20.00 5.14 -1.35
CA PHE A 229 -21.43 5.28 -1.59
C PHE A 229 -21.96 6.44 -0.76
N GLY A 230 -22.24 7.52 -1.44
CA GLY A 230 -22.62 8.82 -0.87
C GLY A 230 -23.95 8.87 -0.14
N GLU A 231 -24.73 9.89 -0.39
CA GLU A 231 -26.01 10.10 0.27
C GLU A 231 -27.02 9.02 -0.12
N HIS A 232 -27.44 8.21 0.88
CA HIS A 232 -28.48 7.21 0.67
C HIS A 232 -29.82 7.78 0.98
N GLN A 233 -30.62 7.87 -0.04
CA GLN A 233 -32.07 8.03 0.16
C GLN A 233 -32.73 6.66 -0.11
N PRO A 234 -33.71 6.24 0.68
CA PRO A 234 -34.49 5.08 0.32
C PRO A 234 -35.03 5.20 -1.13
N PRO A 235 -35.04 4.14 -1.93
CA PRO A 235 -34.83 2.72 -1.55
C PRO A 235 -33.37 2.23 -1.55
N ASN A 236 -32.38 3.08 -1.80
CA ASN A 236 -30.98 2.66 -1.89
C ASN A 236 -30.43 2.34 -0.49
N SER A 237 -29.82 1.18 -0.32
CA SER A 237 -29.20 0.75 0.93
C SER A 237 -27.83 0.13 0.69
N ILE A 238 -26.97 0.14 1.70
CA ILE A 238 -25.67 -0.56 1.61
C ILE A 238 -25.85 -2.09 1.54
N GLU A 239 -26.95 -2.64 2.06
CA GLU A 239 -27.26 -4.05 1.88
C GLU A 239 -27.52 -4.37 0.42
N SER A 240 -28.33 -3.56 -0.27
CA SER A 240 -28.55 -3.70 -1.72
C SER A 240 -27.26 -3.53 -2.50
N LEU A 241 -26.45 -2.52 -2.16
CA LEU A 241 -25.12 -2.31 -2.75
C LEU A 241 -24.29 -3.59 -2.68
N PHE A 242 -24.15 -4.18 -1.49
CA PHE A 242 -23.29 -5.35 -1.30
C PHE A 242 -23.84 -6.62 -1.96
N MET A 243 -25.16 -6.81 -1.97
CA MET A 243 -25.76 -8.06 -2.42
C MET A 243 -26.06 -8.09 -3.91
N GLN A 244 -26.29 -6.93 -4.54
CA GLN A 244 -26.81 -6.84 -5.91
C GLN A 244 -25.81 -6.16 -6.87
N HIS A 245 -25.05 -5.18 -6.43
CA HIS A 245 -24.24 -4.33 -7.30
C HIS A 245 -22.75 -4.63 -7.24
N LEU A 246 -22.19 -4.94 -6.05
CA LEU A 246 -20.76 -5.23 -5.90
C LEU A 246 -20.42 -6.71 -6.12
N ARG A 247 -19.21 -6.96 -6.60
CA ARG A 247 -18.66 -8.30 -6.82
C ARG A 247 -17.71 -8.68 -5.68
N PRO A 248 -17.42 -9.96 -5.44
CA PRO A 248 -16.28 -10.37 -4.62
C PRO A 248 -14.98 -9.70 -5.10
N GLY A 249 -14.26 -9.07 -4.17
CA GLY A 249 -13.06 -8.28 -4.44
C GLY A 249 -13.29 -6.80 -4.66
N ASP A 250 -14.54 -6.34 -4.82
CA ASP A 250 -14.85 -4.92 -4.81
C ASP A 250 -14.77 -4.36 -3.38
N ILE A 251 -14.50 -3.07 -3.27
CA ILE A 251 -14.10 -2.38 -2.04
C ILE A 251 -15.17 -1.39 -1.62
N PHE A 252 -15.59 -1.49 -0.38
CA PHE A 252 -16.42 -0.48 0.30
C PHE A 252 -15.53 0.33 1.23
N THR A 253 -15.34 1.60 0.91
CA THR A 253 -14.53 2.50 1.73
C THR A 253 -15.35 3.33 2.70
N HIS A 254 -14.68 4.04 3.61
CA HIS A 254 -15.30 4.82 4.67
C HIS A 254 -16.20 3.96 5.59
N THR A 255 -15.77 2.73 5.82
CA THR A 255 -16.53 1.71 6.56
C THR A 255 -17.08 2.19 7.90
N PHE A 256 -16.32 3.02 8.63
CA PHE A 256 -16.69 3.47 9.98
C PHE A 256 -17.24 4.89 10.02
N SER A 257 -17.82 5.33 8.91
CA SER A 257 -18.47 6.64 8.81
C SER A 257 -19.66 6.77 9.74
N TYR A 258 -19.82 7.95 10.34
CA TYR A 258 -20.96 8.30 11.19
C TYR A 258 -21.25 9.79 11.11
N GLY A 259 -22.51 10.16 10.95
CA GLY A 259 -22.91 11.57 10.93
C GLY A 259 -24.40 11.77 10.76
N PRO A 260 -24.90 12.98 11.00
CA PRO A 260 -26.31 13.31 10.90
C PRO A 260 -26.85 13.33 9.46
N THR A 261 -25.95 13.35 8.49
CA THR A 261 -26.30 13.30 7.08
C THR A 261 -26.13 11.88 6.55
N VAL A 262 -27.20 11.22 6.34
CA VAL A 262 -27.61 10.31 5.27
C VAL A 262 -26.73 9.10 4.88
N ARG A 263 -25.55 8.87 5.50
CA ARG A 263 -24.84 7.60 5.27
C ARG A 263 -25.41 6.50 6.15
N GLU A 264 -25.85 5.42 5.51
CA GLU A 264 -26.19 4.22 6.24
C GLU A 264 -24.94 3.63 6.90
N THR A 265 -25.01 3.37 8.20
CA THR A 265 -23.89 2.92 9.02
C THR A 265 -23.80 1.39 9.06
N VAL A 266 -22.61 0.86 9.31
CA VAL A 266 -22.38 -0.59 9.48
C VAL A 266 -22.88 -1.10 10.83
N VAL A 267 -22.95 -0.21 11.84
CA VAL A 267 -23.49 -0.48 13.18
C VAL A 267 -24.83 0.24 13.33
N ASP A 268 -25.83 -0.42 13.86
CA ASP A 268 -27.15 0.13 14.11
C ASP A 268 -27.21 1.02 15.37
N GLU A 269 -28.37 1.59 15.66
CA GLU A 269 -28.60 2.43 16.83
C GLU A 269 -28.43 1.67 18.16
N GLY A 270 -28.61 0.36 18.15
CA GLY A 270 -28.39 -0.52 19.29
C GLY A 270 -26.93 -0.94 19.48
N ASN A 271 -25.99 -0.34 18.78
CA ASN A 271 -24.57 -0.68 18.77
C ASN A 271 -24.30 -2.12 18.28
N LYS A 272 -25.14 -2.67 17.40
CA LYS A 272 -24.93 -4.00 16.80
C LYS A 272 -24.46 -3.85 15.36
N VAL A 273 -23.45 -4.63 14.99
CA VAL A 273 -23.06 -4.76 13.60
C VAL A 273 -24.22 -5.42 12.84
N LYS A 274 -24.66 -4.76 11.76
CA LYS A 274 -25.77 -5.28 10.96
C LYS A 274 -25.41 -6.64 10.36
N PRO A 275 -26.29 -7.66 10.46
CA PRO A 275 -25.94 -9.04 10.07
C PRO A 275 -25.48 -9.20 8.62
N PHE A 276 -25.98 -8.35 7.71
CA PHE A 276 -25.58 -8.40 6.31
C PHE A 276 -24.12 -7.95 6.08
N ILE A 277 -23.52 -7.19 6.99
CA ILE A 277 -22.11 -6.77 6.92
C ILE A 277 -21.20 -8.01 6.97
N PHE A 278 -21.43 -8.93 7.93
CA PHE A 278 -20.67 -10.17 7.99
C PHE A 278 -20.90 -11.06 6.75
N LYS A 279 -22.13 -11.07 6.22
CA LYS A 279 -22.45 -11.80 4.98
C LYS A 279 -21.70 -11.21 3.79
N ALA A 280 -21.63 -9.88 3.69
CA ALA A 280 -20.92 -9.18 2.65
C ALA A 280 -19.40 -9.47 2.71
N GLN A 281 -18.79 -9.38 3.89
CA GLN A 281 -17.37 -9.70 4.07
C GLN A 281 -17.08 -11.17 3.73
N LYS A 282 -17.90 -12.10 4.20
CA LYS A 282 -17.80 -13.53 3.84
C LYS A 282 -17.97 -13.78 2.34
N ARG A 283 -18.78 -12.98 1.66
CA ARG A 283 -18.95 -13.01 0.20
C ARG A 283 -17.71 -12.51 -0.54
N GLY A 284 -16.80 -11.81 0.14
CA GLY A 284 -15.57 -11.27 -0.42
C GLY A 284 -15.63 -9.77 -0.75
N ILE A 285 -16.59 -9.03 -0.22
CA ILE A 285 -16.54 -7.57 -0.23
C ILE A 285 -15.42 -7.12 0.72
N ILE A 286 -14.56 -6.26 0.24
CA ILE A 286 -13.42 -5.72 0.98
C ILE A 286 -13.85 -4.45 1.72
N PHE A 287 -13.62 -4.42 3.01
CA PHE A 287 -13.95 -3.25 3.85
C PHE A 287 -12.67 -2.44 4.11
N ASP A 288 -12.64 -1.24 3.55
CA ASP A 288 -11.55 -0.29 3.68
C ASP A 288 -11.87 0.79 4.71
N VAL A 289 -10.88 1.15 5.54
CA VAL A 289 -11.06 2.17 6.56
C VAL A 289 -11.37 3.53 5.97
N GLY A 290 -10.57 4.00 4.99
CA GLY A 290 -10.75 5.31 4.38
C GLY A 290 -11.02 6.39 5.43
N HIS A 291 -10.09 6.61 6.40
CA HIS A 291 -10.36 7.38 7.62
C HIS A 291 -10.93 8.77 7.36
N GLY A 292 -10.34 9.52 6.44
CA GLY A 292 -10.76 10.84 6.01
C GLY A 292 -10.86 11.90 7.10
N GLY A 293 -11.37 13.05 6.72
CA GLY A 293 -11.73 14.14 7.63
C GLY A 293 -13.08 13.94 8.30
N GLY A 294 -13.98 13.15 7.70
CA GLY A 294 -15.37 12.95 8.13
C GLY A 294 -15.82 11.50 8.37
N ALA A 295 -15.03 10.51 7.97
CA ALA A 295 -15.49 9.14 7.74
C ALA A 295 -15.02 8.08 8.77
N PHE A 296 -14.62 8.51 9.96
CA PHE A 296 -14.19 7.59 11.02
C PHE A 296 -14.72 8.01 12.38
N SER A 297 -15.51 7.15 13.04
CA SER A 297 -16.05 7.42 14.35
C SER A 297 -15.90 6.25 15.31
N TRP A 298 -15.53 6.54 16.55
CA TRP A 298 -15.49 5.55 17.65
C TRP A 298 -16.85 4.85 17.84
N ARG A 299 -17.96 5.52 17.54
CA ARG A 299 -19.30 4.93 17.62
C ARG A 299 -19.53 3.79 16.63
N GLN A 300 -18.77 3.75 15.55
CA GLN A 300 -18.86 2.69 14.55
C GLN A 300 -17.75 1.66 14.73
N VAL A 301 -16.50 2.09 14.86
CA VAL A 301 -15.38 1.15 14.87
C VAL A 301 -15.29 0.36 16.18
N MET A 302 -15.56 0.96 17.35
CA MET A 302 -15.43 0.25 18.62
C MET A 302 -16.40 -0.92 18.74
N PRO A 303 -17.73 -0.75 18.52
CA PRO A 303 -18.66 -1.88 18.52
C PRO A 303 -18.34 -2.91 17.44
N SER A 304 -17.86 -2.49 16.28
CA SER A 304 -17.45 -3.39 15.20
C SER A 304 -16.32 -4.31 15.65
N MET A 305 -15.23 -3.75 16.16
CA MET A 305 -14.08 -4.52 16.66
C MET A 305 -14.48 -5.48 17.79
N GLN A 306 -15.30 -5.03 18.74
CA GLN A 306 -15.77 -5.85 19.86
C GLN A 306 -16.64 -7.02 19.44
N GLN A 307 -17.35 -6.92 18.31
CA GLN A 307 -18.20 -7.97 17.75
C GLN A 307 -17.47 -8.82 16.68
N GLY A 308 -16.15 -8.61 16.48
CA GLY A 308 -15.33 -9.38 15.55
C GLY A 308 -15.40 -8.91 14.09
N PHE A 309 -16.09 -7.80 13.81
CA PHE A 309 -16.02 -7.18 12.49
C PHE A 309 -14.80 -6.25 12.43
N GLN A 310 -13.82 -6.62 11.62
CA GLN A 310 -12.57 -5.89 11.40
C GLN A 310 -12.48 -5.47 9.93
N PRO A 311 -11.86 -4.30 9.63
CA PRO A 311 -11.63 -3.89 8.25
C PRO A 311 -10.60 -4.81 7.59
N ASP A 312 -10.70 -5.01 6.28
CA ASP A 312 -9.72 -5.81 5.53
C ASP A 312 -8.47 -5.00 5.21
N VAL A 313 -8.61 -3.68 5.05
CA VAL A 313 -7.53 -2.75 4.72
C VAL A 313 -7.60 -1.51 5.62
N ILE A 314 -6.44 -1.04 6.06
CA ILE A 314 -6.27 0.21 6.79
C ILE A 314 -5.73 1.24 5.80
N SER A 315 -6.42 2.37 5.66
CA SER A 315 -6.08 3.47 4.76
C SER A 315 -6.46 4.82 5.35
N THR A 316 -5.96 5.91 4.78
CA THR A 316 -6.06 7.23 5.38
C THR A 316 -7.10 8.14 4.77
N ASP A 317 -7.38 8.03 3.47
CA ASP A 317 -8.04 9.09 2.70
C ASP A 317 -7.26 10.42 2.86
N LEU A 318 -5.96 10.36 2.54
CA LEU A 318 -5.03 11.48 2.73
C LEU A 318 -5.36 12.64 1.78
N HIS A 319 -5.75 13.74 2.35
CA HIS A 319 -5.91 15.06 1.73
C HIS A 319 -5.77 16.14 2.81
N THR A 320 -5.73 17.41 2.43
CA THR A 320 -5.45 18.52 3.35
C THR A 320 -6.35 18.54 4.58
N GLU A 321 -7.65 18.33 4.40
CA GLU A 321 -8.60 18.36 5.52
C GLU A 321 -8.43 17.16 6.45
N SER A 322 -8.20 15.97 5.92
CA SER A 322 -8.05 14.76 6.72
C SER A 322 -6.77 14.79 7.57
N MET A 323 -5.65 15.24 7.02
CA MET A 323 -4.39 15.33 7.77
C MET A 323 -4.42 16.37 8.89
N ASN A 324 -5.23 17.43 8.74
CA ASN A 324 -5.40 18.46 9.74
C ASN A 324 -6.50 18.14 10.78
N SER A 325 -7.23 17.04 10.57
CA SER A 325 -8.27 16.55 11.48
C SER A 325 -7.78 15.38 12.36
N GLY A 326 -8.65 14.44 12.68
CA GLY A 326 -8.33 13.25 13.49
C GLY A 326 -7.46 12.21 12.79
N MET A 327 -7.35 12.19 11.47
CA MET A 327 -6.58 11.21 10.70
C MET A 327 -5.08 11.35 10.94
N LYS A 328 -4.51 12.52 10.77
CA LYS A 328 -3.09 12.90 10.87
C LYS A 328 -2.21 12.29 9.77
N ASP A 329 -1.86 11.02 9.90
CA ASP A 329 -1.05 10.23 8.99
C ASP A 329 -1.34 8.73 9.12
N MET A 330 -0.74 7.91 8.26
CA MET A 330 -0.95 6.46 8.26
C MET A 330 -0.50 5.79 9.57
N SER A 331 0.63 6.21 10.16
CA SER A 331 1.12 5.68 11.44
C SER A 331 0.13 5.97 12.58
N ASN A 332 -0.54 7.12 12.54
CA ASN A 332 -1.60 7.46 13.50
C ASN A 332 -2.83 6.56 13.32
N VAL A 333 -3.27 6.32 12.08
CA VAL A 333 -4.41 5.42 11.82
C VAL A 333 -4.08 3.99 12.24
N MET A 334 -2.91 3.46 11.89
CA MET A 334 -2.44 2.14 12.34
C MET A 334 -2.40 2.04 13.87
N SER A 335 -1.93 3.08 14.55
CA SER A 335 -1.87 3.14 16.02
C SER A 335 -3.25 3.10 16.68
N LYS A 336 -4.29 3.63 16.04
CA LYS A 336 -5.67 3.51 16.53
C LYS A 336 -6.11 2.07 16.63
N PHE A 337 -5.83 1.26 15.60
CA PHE A 337 -6.20 -0.15 15.57
C PHE A 337 -5.44 -0.98 16.60
N LEU A 338 -4.16 -0.68 16.85
CA LEU A 338 -3.39 -1.28 17.96
C LEU A 338 -4.09 -1.01 19.31
N ASN A 339 -4.48 0.24 19.56
CA ASN A 339 -5.13 0.61 20.82
C ASN A 339 -6.61 0.16 20.93
N MET A 340 -7.16 -0.42 19.85
CA MET A 340 -8.44 -1.14 19.87
C MET A 340 -8.27 -2.66 20.00
N GLY A 341 -7.04 -3.14 20.21
CA GLY A 341 -6.74 -4.56 20.47
C GLY A 341 -6.39 -5.39 19.23
N MET A 342 -6.19 -4.76 18.06
CA MET A 342 -5.63 -5.47 16.90
C MET A 342 -4.14 -5.74 17.13
N SER A 343 -3.65 -6.94 16.79
CA SER A 343 -2.23 -7.27 16.90
C SER A 343 -1.39 -6.42 15.93
N LEU A 344 -0.11 -6.21 16.25
CA LEU A 344 0.79 -5.48 15.35
C LEU A 344 0.92 -6.20 13.99
N GLN A 345 0.96 -7.54 14.01
CA GLN A 345 1.00 -8.38 12.81
C GLN A 345 -0.22 -8.15 11.92
N ASP A 346 -1.42 -8.09 12.51
CA ASP A 346 -2.66 -7.82 11.78
C ASP A 346 -2.70 -6.40 11.22
N VAL A 347 -2.23 -5.41 11.98
CA VAL A 347 -2.13 -4.02 11.51
C VAL A 347 -1.19 -3.93 10.30
N ILE A 348 0.00 -4.56 10.38
CA ILE A 348 0.96 -4.59 9.27
C ILE A 348 0.38 -5.33 8.07
N MET A 349 -0.26 -6.48 8.27
CA MET A 349 -0.90 -7.24 7.19
C MET A 349 -1.93 -6.42 6.43
N ARG A 350 -2.79 -5.67 7.15
CA ARG A 350 -3.85 -4.82 6.58
C ARG A 350 -3.32 -3.52 5.96
N SER A 351 -2.05 -3.24 6.14
CA SER A 351 -1.36 -2.07 5.60
C SER A 351 -0.26 -2.44 4.59
N THR A 352 -0.07 -3.73 4.26
CA THR A 352 0.95 -4.22 3.31
C THR A 352 0.40 -5.30 2.39
N LEU A 353 0.28 -6.55 2.86
CA LEU A 353 -0.15 -7.71 2.08
C LEU A 353 -1.58 -7.56 1.55
N ASN A 354 -2.51 -7.17 2.41
CA ASN A 354 -3.92 -7.06 2.03
C ASN A 354 -4.16 -6.03 0.93
N PRO A 355 -3.74 -4.75 1.07
CA PRO A 355 -3.92 -3.78 -0.02
C PRO A 355 -3.20 -4.21 -1.30
N ALA A 356 -2.00 -4.78 -1.23
CA ALA A 356 -1.30 -5.32 -2.39
C ALA A 356 -2.12 -6.41 -3.11
N SER A 357 -2.75 -7.31 -2.35
CA SER A 357 -3.58 -8.40 -2.87
C SER A 357 -4.86 -7.87 -3.52
N VAL A 358 -5.53 -6.90 -2.88
CA VAL A 358 -6.77 -6.29 -3.36
C VAL A 358 -6.57 -5.63 -4.72
N ILE A 359 -5.46 -4.90 -4.90
CA ILE A 359 -5.13 -4.25 -6.17
C ILE A 359 -4.35 -5.16 -7.13
N LYS A 360 -4.22 -6.45 -6.82
CA LYS A 360 -3.52 -7.48 -7.63
C LYS A 360 -2.05 -7.15 -7.93
N ARG A 361 -1.37 -6.45 -7.01
CA ARG A 361 0.06 -6.08 -7.08
C ARG A 361 0.86 -6.86 -6.04
N THR A 362 0.95 -8.17 -6.23
CA THR A 362 1.66 -9.08 -5.31
C THR A 362 3.19 -8.95 -5.36
N ASP A 363 3.71 -8.12 -6.23
CA ASP A 363 5.12 -7.72 -6.35
C ASP A 363 5.55 -6.71 -5.27
N ILE A 364 4.60 -6.03 -4.61
CA ILE A 364 4.83 -5.06 -3.54
C ILE A 364 4.24 -5.53 -2.21
N GLY A 365 4.49 -4.79 -1.12
CA GLY A 365 3.96 -5.09 0.21
C GLY A 365 4.56 -6.35 0.84
N ASN A 366 5.80 -6.69 0.49
CA ASN A 366 6.53 -7.85 1.01
C ASN A 366 8.06 -7.66 0.92
N LEU A 367 8.81 -8.50 1.66
CA LEU A 367 10.28 -8.53 1.66
C LEU A 367 10.82 -9.79 0.96
N SER A 368 10.12 -10.33 -0.02
CA SER A 368 10.59 -11.49 -0.79
C SER A 368 11.89 -11.18 -1.51
N VAL A 369 12.80 -12.16 -1.59
CA VAL A 369 14.04 -12.03 -2.36
C VAL A 369 13.73 -11.60 -3.80
N GLY A 370 14.41 -10.58 -4.27
CA GLY A 370 14.22 -9.98 -5.60
C GLY A 370 13.11 -8.91 -5.67
N ALA A 371 12.25 -8.78 -4.66
CA ALA A 371 11.30 -7.67 -4.57
C ALA A 371 12.03 -6.33 -4.48
N GLU A 372 11.40 -5.26 -4.93
CA GLU A 372 11.93 -3.92 -4.72
C GLU A 372 12.06 -3.62 -3.22
N ALA A 373 13.16 -3.03 -2.80
CA ALA A 373 13.44 -2.78 -1.39
C ALA A 373 12.65 -1.56 -0.89
N ASP A 374 11.36 -1.77 -0.72
CA ASP A 374 10.43 -0.87 -0.04
C ASP A 374 10.27 -1.36 1.40
N ILE A 375 10.82 -0.62 2.35
CA ILE A 375 10.91 -1.03 3.75
C ILE A 375 10.49 0.12 4.64
N ALA A 376 9.69 -0.18 5.67
CA ALA A 376 9.43 0.74 6.78
C ALA A 376 9.97 0.17 8.08
N VAL A 377 10.65 1.01 8.84
CA VAL A 377 11.13 0.66 10.17
C VAL A 377 10.40 1.50 11.20
N PHE A 378 9.78 0.85 12.17
CA PHE A 378 8.93 1.51 13.15
C PHE A 378 9.49 1.36 14.56
N ASN A 379 9.38 2.43 15.32
CA ASN A 379 9.44 2.39 16.77
C ASN A 379 8.02 2.26 17.32
N LEU A 380 7.75 1.23 18.13
CA LEU A 380 6.49 1.09 18.87
C LEU A 380 6.66 1.74 20.24
N ARG A 381 6.34 3.03 20.28
CA ARG A 381 6.45 3.83 21.50
C ARG A 381 5.39 3.43 22.53
N LYS A 382 5.81 3.31 23.78
CA LYS A 382 4.94 3.13 24.94
C LYS A 382 4.76 4.47 25.66
N GLY A 383 3.55 4.77 26.13
CA GLY A 383 3.28 6.04 26.84
C GLY A 383 1.79 6.35 26.90
N ASN A 384 1.48 7.60 27.20
CA ASN A 384 0.11 8.10 27.22
C ASN A 384 -0.16 8.90 25.95
N PHE A 385 -0.99 8.36 25.09
CA PHE A 385 -1.36 8.97 23.82
C PHE A 385 -2.87 9.25 23.75
N GLY A 386 -3.23 10.17 22.88
CA GLY A 386 -4.64 10.49 22.58
C GLY A 386 -4.89 10.40 21.08
N PHE A 387 -5.90 9.65 20.67
CA PHE A 387 -6.29 9.48 19.28
C PHE A 387 -7.67 10.08 19.05
N LEU A 388 -7.79 10.97 18.08
CA LEU A 388 -9.05 11.63 17.75
C LEU A 388 -9.76 10.88 16.63
N ASP A 389 -11.08 10.79 16.75
CA ASP A 389 -11.93 10.48 15.59
C ASP A 389 -12.32 11.75 14.83
N THR A 390 -13.12 11.63 13.80
CA THR A 390 -13.59 12.75 13.00
C THR A 390 -14.67 13.59 13.69
N ARG A 391 -15.18 13.14 14.87
CA ARG A 391 -16.13 13.85 15.72
C ARG A 391 -15.45 14.57 16.89
N LYS A 392 -14.11 14.67 16.85
CA LYS A 392 -13.27 15.30 17.87
C LYS A 392 -13.35 14.61 19.24
N THR A 393 -13.77 13.36 19.28
CA THR A 393 -13.73 12.56 20.50
C THR A 393 -12.42 11.76 20.57
N LYS A 394 -11.93 11.56 21.80
CA LYS A 394 -10.58 11.04 22.07
C LYS A 394 -10.60 9.64 22.66
N LEU A 395 -9.94 8.70 21.99
CA LEU A 395 -9.52 7.43 22.56
C LEU A 395 -8.18 7.62 23.30
N LYS A 396 -8.08 7.17 24.54
CA LYS A 396 -6.80 7.06 25.25
C LYS A 396 -6.08 5.80 24.78
N GLY A 397 -4.80 5.90 24.52
CA GLY A 397 -3.97 4.78 24.09
C GLY A 397 -2.63 4.76 24.80
N THR A 398 -1.99 3.60 24.78
CA THR A 398 -0.71 3.33 25.44
C THR A 398 0.42 3.03 24.44
N GLU A 399 0.09 2.86 23.18
CA GLU A 399 1.01 2.51 22.10
C GLU A 399 0.87 3.45 20.91
N LYS A 400 2.00 3.79 20.29
CA LYS A 400 2.03 4.61 19.08
C LYS A 400 3.15 4.16 18.17
N LEU A 401 2.83 3.85 16.91
CA LEU A 401 3.81 3.64 15.85
C LEU A 401 4.39 4.97 15.39
N GLU A 402 5.70 5.01 15.25
CA GLU A 402 6.45 6.14 14.72
C GLU A 402 7.47 5.61 13.71
N ALA A 403 7.41 6.10 12.48
CA ALA A 403 8.33 5.66 11.43
C ALA A 403 9.72 6.25 11.69
N GLU A 404 10.67 5.39 12.03
CA GLU A 404 12.08 5.73 12.30
C GLU A 404 12.85 5.86 10.99
N LEU A 405 12.68 4.89 10.08
CA LEU A 405 13.36 4.86 8.79
C LEU A 405 12.38 4.40 7.71
N THR A 406 12.45 5.04 6.54
CA THR A 406 11.72 4.57 5.36
C THR A 406 12.67 4.47 4.18
N ILE A 407 12.63 3.31 3.52
CA ILE A 407 13.44 2.99 2.34
C ILE A 407 12.49 2.74 1.18
N ARG A 408 12.70 3.45 0.08
CA ARG A 408 11.94 3.31 -1.17
C ARG A 408 12.89 2.92 -2.31
N ALA A 409 12.65 1.77 -2.93
CA ALA A 409 13.51 1.22 -3.98
C ALA A 409 14.99 1.16 -3.57
N GLY A 410 15.25 0.77 -2.32
CA GLY A 410 16.61 0.67 -1.74
C GLY A 410 17.26 2.01 -1.40
N LYS A 411 16.56 3.13 -1.51
CA LYS A 411 17.05 4.46 -1.11
C LYS A 411 16.40 4.89 0.19
N ILE A 412 17.20 5.39 1.13
CA ILE A 412 16.68 6.01 2.35
C ILE A 412 15.99 7.32 1.94
N VAL A 413 14.70 7.44 2.23
CA VAL A 413 13.87 8.62 1.92
C VAL A 413 13.36 9.33 3.16
N TRP A 414 13.46 8.69 4.32
CA TRP A 414 13.17 9.24 5.63
C TRP A 414 14.06 8.59 6.67
N ASP A 415 14.63 9.39 7.54
CA ASP A 415 15.45 8.96 8.69
C ASP A 415 15.21 9.97 9.83
N LEU A 416 14.34 9.58 10.77
CA LEU A 416 13.82 10.48 11.80
C LEU A 416 14.93 10.95 12.77
N ASN A 417 15.75 10.02 13.22
CA ASN A 417 16.77 10.27 14.24
C ASN A 417 18.20 10.07 13.72
N GLY A 418 18.39 9.97 12.40
CA GLY A 418 19.70 9.85 11.78
C GLY A 418 20.38 8.50 12.02
N ILE A 419 19.59 7.43 12.27
CA ILE A 419 20.18 6.09 12.57
C ILE A 419 21.00 5.53 11.40
N SER A 420 20.79 6.05 10.21
CA SER A 420 21.56 5.68 9.02
C SER A 420 22.78 6.59 8.78
N ALA A 421 22.91 7.67 9.50
CA ALA A 421 23.98 8.65 9.33
C ALA A 421 25.20 8.30 10.23
N PRO A 422 26.43 8.63 9.81
CA PRO A 422 27.56 8.54 10.69
C PRO A 422 27.48 9.62 11.81
N VAL A 423 28.04 9.32 12.95
CA VAL A 423 28.20 10.29 14.04
C VAL A 423 29.22 11.35 13.61
N TRP A 424 28.87 12.63 13.73
CA TRP A 424 29.65 13.73 13.14
C TRP A 424 31.06 13.84 13.74
N GLU A 425 31.23 13.51 15.02
CA GLU A 425 32.55 13.47 15.69
C GLU A 425 33.46 12.36 15.15
N GLU A 426 32.89 11.30 14.58
CA GLU A 426 33.64 10.23 13.93
C GLU A 426 34.11 10.62 12.53
N GLU A 427 33.28 11.38 11.80
CA GLU A 427 33.64 11.91 10.48
C GLU A 427 34.82 12.90 10.56
N LEU A 428 34.93 13.70 11.64
CA LEU A 428 36.05 14.60 11.84
C LEU A 428 37.37 13.87 12.02
N LYS A 429 37.35 12.62 12.54
CA LYS A 429 38.57 11.81 12.77
C LYS A 429 39.08 11.13 11.50
N LYS A 430 38.31 11.11 10.42
CA LYS A 430 38.72 10.51 9.13
C LYS A 430 39.52 11.46 8.24
N LYS A 431 39.74 12.72 8.64
CA LYS A 431 40.62 13.70 8.01
C LYS A 431 42.01 13.67 8.67
#